data_5f569eac635ca3b034e48950bd597603
#
_entry.id   5f569eac635ca3b034e48950bd597603
#
_cell.length_a   1.000
_cell.length_b   1.000
_cell.length_c   1.000
_cell.angle_alpha   90.00
_cell.angle_beta   90.00
_cell.angle_gamma   90.00
#
_symmetry.space_group_name_H-M   'P 1'
#
loop_
_entity.id
_entity.type
_entity.pdbx_description
1 polymer ?
#
loop_
_entity_poly.entity_id
_entity_poly.type
_entity_poly.pdbx_seq_one_letter_code
_entity_poly.pdbx_strand_id
1 'polypeptide(L)'
;MKPTKHSELRMRQRGIKEEFVKYAEYFLSPVYENQCYKIFITKKKALQEAKFLRKMADIVEKHAGTEILVDPTGSFLITAY
;
A
#
# COMPACT_ATOMS: atom_id res chain seq x y z
N MET A 1 6.27 -11.26 -2.10
CA MET A 1 5.30 -12.32 -2.45
C MET A 1 5.45 -12.68 -3.93
N LYS A 2 5.69 -13.94 -4.20
CA LYS A 2 5.83 -14.40 -5.59
C LYS A 2 4.53 -15.04 -6.08
N PRO A 3 3.99 -14.63 -7.22
CA PRO A 3 2.81 -15.28 -7.76
C PRO A 3 3.17 -16.66 -8.31
N THR A 4 2.24 -17.62 -8.18
CA THR A 4 2.31 -18.90 -8.84
C THR A 4 1.74 -18.75 -10.24
N LYS A 5 1.96 -19.75 -11.12
CA LYS A 5 1.37 -19.75 -12.44
C LYS A 5 -0.15 -19.69 -12.39
N HIS A 6 -0.76 -20.40 -11.44
CA HIS A 6 -2.21 -20.38 -11.25
C HIS A 6 -2.70 -18.99 -10.83
N SER A 7 -2.02 -18.36 -9.88
CA SER A 7 -2.41 -17.03 -9.42
C SER A 7 -2.21 -15.96 -10.50
N GLU A 8 -1.14 -16.07 -11.30
CA GLU A 8 -0.93 -15.17 -12.44
C GLU A 8 -2.08 -15.24 -13.45
N LEU A 9 -2.51 -16.46 -13.78
CA LEU A 9 -3.62 -16.68 -14.69
C LEU A 9 -4.91 -16.09 -14.13
N ARG A 10 -5.20 -16.33 -12.85
CA ARG A 10 -6.39 -15.80 -12.18
C ARG A 10 -6.38 -14.28 -12.12
N MET A 11 -5.24 -13.68 -11.81
CA MET A 11 -5.10 -12.22 -11.80
C MET A 11 -5.40 -11.64 -13.16
N ARG A 12 -4.86 -12.25 -14.21
CA ARG A 12 -5.09 -11.82 -15.59
C ARG A 12 -6.56 -11.94 -15.99
N GLN A 13 -7.19 -13.07 -15.66
CA GLN A 13 -8.60 -13.30 -15.96
C GLN A 13 -9.54 -12.32 -15.26
N ARG A 14 -9.17 -11.86 -14.07
CA ARG A 14 -10.00 -10.95 -13.26
C ARG A 14 -9.57 -9.49 -13.33
N GLY A 15 -8.55 -9.19 -14.13
CA GLY A 15 -8.06 -7.83 -14.26
C GLY A 15 -7.38 -7.28 -13.01
N ILE A 16 -6.84 -8.15 -12.16
CA ILE A 16 -6.14 -7.73 -10.95
C ILE A 16 -4.72 -7.37 -11.31
N LYS A 17 -4.33 -6.12 -11.01
CA LYS A 17 -2.99 -5.63 -11.31
C LYS A 17 -2.00 -5.98 -10.22
N GLU A 18 -0.77 -6.28 -10.62
CA GLU A 18 0.31 -6.60 -9.67
C GLU A 18 0.57 -5.45 -8.70
N GLU A 19 0.45 -4.22 -9.16
CA GLU A 19 0.60 -3.03 -8.30
C GLU A 19 -0.40 -3.03 -7.17
N PHE A 20 -1.64 -3.48 -7.41
CA PHE A 20 -2.63 -3.61 -6.35
C PHE A 20 -2.24 -4.69 -5.34
N VAL A 21 -1.70 -5.83 -5.80
CA VAL A 21 -1.25 -6.89 -4.90
C VAL A 21 -0.15 -6.37 -3.96
N LYS A 22 0.80 -5.62 -4.50
CA LYS A 22 1.85 -4.99 -3.68
C LYS A 22 1.30 -3.99 -2.69
N TYR A 23 0.35 -3.16 -3.12
CA TYR A 23 -0.30 -2.22 -2.23
C TYR A 23 -1.02 -2.95 -1.09
N ALA A 24 -1.77 -3.99 -1.41
CA ALA A 24 -2.51 -4.77 -0.43
C ALA A 24 -1.58 -5.42 0.59
N GLU A 25 -0.45 -5.93 0.14
CA GLU A 25 0.53 -6.56 1.01
C GLU A 25 1.09 -5.59 2.06
N TYR A 26 1.35 -4.34 1.65
CA TYR A 26 1.97 -3.35 2.55
C TYR A 26 0.96 -2.56 3.39
N PHE A 27 -0.22 -2.31 2.89
CA PHE A 27 -1.14 -1.35 3.50
C PHE A 27 -2.46 -1.93 3.99
N LEU A 28 -2.84 -3.12 3.55
CA LEU A 28 -4.08 -3.75 3.99
C LEU A 28 -3.79 -4.84 5.01
N SER A 29 -4.71 -5.01 5.97
CA SER A 29 -4.53 -5.99 7.04
C SER A 29 -5.03 -7.37 6.60
N PRO A 30 -4.17 -8.38 6.62
CA PRO A 30 -4.62 -9.74 6.31
C PRO A 30 -5.37 -10.36 7.48
N VAL A 31 -6.29 -11.27 7.16
CA VAL A 31 -7.01 -12.09 8.13
C VAL A 31 -6.62 -13.54 7.90
N TYR A 32 -6.18 -14.21 8.97
CA TYR A 32 -5.83 -15.62 8.91
C TYR A 32 -7.08 -16.48 8.95
N GLU A 33 -7.28 -17.29 7.93
CA GLU A 33 -8.46 -18.12 7.80
C GLU A 33 -8.16 -19.34 6.92
N ASN A 34 -8.57 -20.53 7.34
CA ASN A 34 -8.37 -21.78 6.57
C ASN A 34 -6.90 -21.97 6.17
N GLN A 35 -5.98 -21.76 7.11
CA GLN A 35 -4.54 -21.94 6.92
C GLN A 35 -3.94 -20.99 5.88
N CYS A 36 -4.65 -19.92 5.53
CA CYS A 36 -4.17 -18.89 4.59
C CYS A 36 -4.45 -17.52 5.15
N TYR A 37 -3.68 -16.54 4.70
CA TYR A 37 -3.99 -15.14 4.96
C TYR A 37 -4.82 -14.60 3.81
N LYS A 38 -5.95 -13.98 4.14
CA LYS A 38 -6.83 -13.33 3.17
C LYS A 38 -6.72 -11.83 3.30
N ILE A 39 -6.61 -11.14 2.17
CA ILE A 39 -6.68 -9.70 2.11
C ILE A 39 -7.88 -9.35 1.24
N PHE A 40 -8.86 -8.67 1.83
CA PHE A 40 -10.08 -8.30 1.13
C PHE A 40 -10.32 -6.81 1.29
N ILE A 41 -10.69 -6.15 0.20
CA ILE A 41 -11.01 -4.74 0.23
C ILE A 41 -12.48 -4.54 -0.17
N THR A 42 -13.27 -3.95 0.75
CA THR A 42 -14.67 -3.61 0.45
C THR A 42 -14.73 -2.36 -0.41
N LYS A 43 -15.88 -2.11 -1.04
CA LYS A 43 -16.09 -0.87 -1.80
C LYS A 43 -15.89 0.36 -0.93
N LYS A 44 -16.42 0.33 0.29
CA LYS A 44 -16.26 1.44 1.24
C LYS A 44 -14.81 1.70 1.57
N LYS A 45 -14.06 0.63 1.88
CA LYS A 45 -12.64 0.74 2.20
C LYS A 45 -11.85 1.25 1.00
N ALA A 46 -12.16 0.75 -0.20
CA ALA A 46 -11.49 1.19 -1.42
C ALA A 46 -11.68 2.69 -1.66
N LEU A 47 -12.89 3.21 -1.45
CA LEU A 47 -13.16 4.64 -1.59
C LEU A 47 -12.39 5.47 -0.56
N GLN A 48 -12.34 5.01 0.68
CA GLN A 48 -11.58 5.67 1.74
C GLN A 48 -10.09 5.71 1.44
N GLU A 49 -9.54 4.57 1.01
CA GLU A 49 -8.12 4.47 0.65
C GLU A 49 -7.78 5.35 -0.57
N ALA A 50 -8.64 5.35 -1.59
CA ALA A 50 -8.42 6.17 -2.77
C ALA A 50 -8.43 7.66 -2.43
N LYS A 51 -9.35 8.10 -1.58
CA LYS A 51 -9.43 9.49 -1.13
C LYS A 51 -8.15 9.89 -0.38
N PHE A 52 -7.70 9.04 0.52
CA PHE A 52 -6.47 9.26 1.28
C PHE A 52 -5.25 9.33 0.35
N LEU A 53 -5.15 8.41 -0.61
CA LEU A 53 -4.02 8.37 -1.54
C LEU A 53 -3.96 9.62 -2.42
N ARG A 54 -5.11 10.13 -2.89
CA ARG A 54 -5.15 11.37 -3.67
C ARG A 54 -4.68 12.56 -2.86
N LYS A 55 -5.11 12.63 -1.61
CA LYS A 55 -4.69 13.69 -0.69
C LYS A 55 -3.19 13.60 -0.43
N MET A 56 -2.68 12.40 -0.19
CA MET A 56 -1.25 12.22 0.05
C MET A 56 -0.41 12.53 -1.18
N ALA A 57 -0.91 12.20 -2.37
CA ALA A 57 -0.21 12.54 -3.62
C ALA A 57 0.01 14.05 -3.73
N ASP A 58 -1.02 14.85 -3.44
CA ASP A 58 -0.91 16.31 -3.46
C ASP A 58 0.09 16.82 -2.43
N ILE A 59 0.06 16.27 -1.23
CA ILE A 59 0.98 16.68 -0.15
C ILE A 59 2.41 16.34 -0.54
N VAL A 60 2.66 15.15 -1.08
CA VAL A 60 4.00 14.74 -1.50
C VAL A 60 4.54 15.65 -2.58
N GLU A 61 3.73 16.00 -3.58
CA GLU A 61 4.14 16.91 -4.64
C GLU A 61 4.52 18.30 -4.10
N LYS A 62 3.74 18.80 -3.15
CA LYS A 62 4.01 20.12 -2.56
C LYS A 62 5.30 20.18 -1.76
N HIS A 63 5.79 19.03 -1.32
CA HIS A 63 7.01 18.95 -0.51
C HIS A 63 8.22 18.49 -1.31
N ALA A 64 8.16 18.55 -2.64
CA ALA A 64 9.31 18.25 -3.48
C ALA A 64 10.50 19.13 -3.08
N GLY A 65 11.66 18.53 -2.96
CA GLY A 65 12.88 19.25 -2.55
C GLY A 65 13.03 19.41 -1.04
N THR A 66 12.10 18.93 -0.26
CA THR A 66 12.19 18.96 1.20
C THR A 66 13.10 17.86 1.71
N GLU A 67 13.96 18.19 2.64
CA GLU A 67 14.80 17.21 3.33
C GLU A 67 14.41 17.15 4.79
N ILE A 68 14.22 15.96 5.31
CA ILE A 68 13.96 15.77 6.75
C ILE A 68 15.11 14.97 7.35
N LEU A 69 15.56 15.38 8.52
CA LEU A 69 16.61 14.69 9.25
C LEU A 69 16.00 14.03 10.48
N VAL A 70 16.25 12.74 10.61
CA VAL A 70 15.81 11.97 11.77
C VAL A 70 17.04 11.44 12.50
N ASP A 71 16.86 11.13 13.79
CA ASP A 71 17.95 10.56 14.56
C ASP A 71 18.25 9.13 14.09
N PRO A 72 19.42 8.55 14.47
CA PRO A 72 19.77 7.20 13.99
C PRO A 72 18.79 6.10 14.38
N THR A 73 18.00 6.29 15.45
CA THR A 73 17.00 5.30 15.85
C THR A 73 15.69 5.42 15.04
N GLY A 74 15.53 6.52 14.30
CA GLY A 74 14.30 6.79 13.56
C GLY A 74 13.14 7.25 14.42
N SER A 75 13.37 7.49 15.71
CA SER A 75 12.30 7.84 16.66
C SER A 75 11.98 9.33 16.71
N PHE A 76 12.93 10.20 16.39
CA PHE A 76 12.76 11.65 16.53
C PHE A 76 13.15 12.39 15.27
N LEU A 77 12.32 13.37 14.91
CA LEU A 77 12.65 14.33 13.86
C LEU A 77 13.62 15.37 14.44
N ILE A 78 14.78 15.54 13.79
CA ILE A 78 15.76 16.54 14.21
C ILE A 78 15.44 17.90 13.59
N THR A 79 15.26 17.94 12.27
CA THR A 79 14.95 19.18 11.56
C THR A 79 14.41 18.86 10.15
N ALA A 80 13.92 19.91 9.48
CA ALA A 80 13.44 19.81 8.10
C ALA A 80 13.88 21.05 7.33
N TYR A 81 14.22 20.85 6.06
CA TYR A 81 14.65 21.91 5.15
C TYR A 81 13.75 22.00 3.94
#